data_49a4c3ac6cdcd6084b7748c3747cffc4
#
_entry.id   49a4c3ac6cdcd6084b7748c3747cffc4
#
_cell.length_a   1.000
_cell.length_b   1.000
_cell.length_c   1.000
_cell.angle_alpha   90.00
_cell.angle_beta   90.00
_cell.angle_gamma   90.00
#
_symmetry.space_group_name_H-M   'P 1'
#
loop_
_entity.id
_entity.type
_entity.pdbx_description
1 polymer ?
#
loop_
_entity_poly.entity_id
_entity_poly.type
_entity_poly.pdbx_seq_one_letter_code
_entity_poly.pdbx_strand_id
1 'polypeptide(L)'
;METRTPETVGSAPIETSLLHRALTGAGTSPDDSTVDDPTQIKLLDAAREVFCRVGMQRTSMEEVARLAGVSRVTLYRKFASKNALAEAVITREFRHYFDVFRREVKAEPTAADRVVFLFVSSLRTVRGNPLIARLLVTEPEQLIGAADVAARMVASVAGFVADQLRIEQAAGHVAADVDADVTAEVMVRISMSFLTIPSLVVDTDDDGQLAAIARRYIVPMLDAR
;
A
#
# COMPACT_ATOMS: atom_id res chain seq x y z
N MET A 1 -41.27 -23.22 -17.81
CA MET A 1 -40.40 -23.21 -16.63
C MET A 1 -38.97 -23.17 -17.17
N GLU A 2 -38.54 -21.97 -17.53
CA GLU A 2 -37.24 -21.72 -18.18
C GLU A 2 -36.17 -21.56 -17.09
N THR A 3 -35.22 -22.44 -17.12
CA THR A 3 -34.00 -22.41 -16.26
C THR A 3 -33.06 -21.36 -16.82
N ARG A 4 -32.99 -20.23 -16.13
CA ARG A 4 -32.03 -19.17 -16.38
C ARG A 4 -30.64 -19.60 -15.88
N THR A 5 -29.72 -19.87 -16.78
CA THR A 5 -28.29 -20.06 -16.50
C THR A 5 -27.69 -18.80 -15.95
N PRO A 6 -26.88 -18.80 -14.86
CA PRO A 6 -26.20 -17.61 -14.42
C PRO A 6 -25.11 -17.22 -15.43
N GLU A 7 -25.18 -16.00 -15.93
CA GLU A 7 -24.12 -15.39 -16.74
C GLU A 7 -22.84 -15.29 -15.89
N THR A 8 -21.80 -15.90 -16.41
CA THR A 8 -20.42 -15.76 -15.92
C THR A 8 -20.03 -14.32 -16.10
N VAL A 9 -19.91 -13.57 -14.99
CA VAL A 9 -19.34 -12.22 -14.99
C VAL A 9 -17.91 -12.36 -15.49
N GLY A 10 -17.69 -11.92 -16.72
CA GLY A 10 -16.37 -11.87 -17.34
C GLY A 10 -15.45 -11.00 -16.49
N SER A 11 -14.43 -11.63 -15.89
CA SER A 11 -13.32 -10.96 -15.23
C SER A 11 -12.60 -10.13 -16.28
N ALA A 12 -12.84 -8.81 -16.29
CA ALA A 12 -11.99 -7.89 -17.04
C ALA A 12 -10.55 -8.04 -16.52
N PRO A 13 -9.51 -8.02 -17.39
CA PRO A 13 -8.13 -8.09 -16.95
C PRO A 13 -7.89 -6.95 -15.97
N ILE A 14 -7.40 -7.28 -14.78
CA ILE A 14 -7.01 -6.31 -13.75
C ILE A 14 -5.93 -5.45 -14.39
N GLU A 15 -6.28 -4.23 -14.82
CA GLU A 15 -5.29 -3.24 -15.21
C GLU A 15 -4.35 -3.09 -14.02
N THR A 16 -3.11 -3.55 -14.21
CA THR A 16 -2.07 -3.58 -13.18
C THR A 16 -1.88 -2.15 -12.69
N SER A 17 -2.44 -1.82 -11.53
CA SER A 17 -2.43 -0.46 -11.01
C SER A 17 -0.98 0.01 -10.87
N LEU A 18 -0.74 1.32 -11.02
CA LEU A 18 0.59 1.91 -10.81
C LEU A 18 1.17 1.53 -9.45
N LEU A 19 0.31 1.36 -8.46
CA LEU A 19 0.66 0.90 -7.12
C LEU A 19 1.17 -0.56 -7.15
N HIS A 20 0.49 -1.47 -7.86
CA HIS A 20 0.96 -2.86 -8.00
C HIS A 20 2.34 -2.92 -8.67
N ARG A 21 2.57 -2.13 -9.72
CA ARG A 21 3.89 -2.02 -10.37
C ARG A 21 4.95 -1.45 -9.45
N ALA A 22 4.59 -0.47 -8.61
CA ALA A 22 5.47 0.07 -7.59
C ALA A 22 5.85 -0.99 -6.53
N LEU A 23 4.89 -1.87 -6.17
CA LEU A 23 5.06 -2.92 -5.17
C LEU A 23 5.89 -4.09 -5.65
N THR A 24 5.68 -4.54 -6.89
CA THR A 24 6.31 -5.75 -7.43
C THR A 24 7.70 -5.51 -8.01
N GLY A 25 8.14 -4.26 -8.15
CA GLY A 25 9.39 -3.93 -8.83
C GLY A 25 9.34 -4.20 -10.34
N ALA A 26 8.19 -4.59 -10.88
CA ALA A 26 7.99 -4.86 -12.31
C ALA A 26 7.94 -3.58 -13.17
N GLY A 27 8.31 -2.44 -12.61
CA GLY A 27 8.28 -1.13 -13.24
C GLY A 27 9.64 -0.62 -13.69
N THR A 28 10.66 -1.45 -13.80
CA THR A 28 11.90 -1.08 -14.50
C THR A 28 11.81 -1.45 -15.98
N SER A 29 10.86 -0.85 -16.71
CA SER A 29 11.07 -0.62 -18.13
C SER A 29 12.16 0.45 -18.26
N PRO A 30 13.12 0.26 -19.20
CA PRO A 30 14.19 1.23 -19.46
C PRO A 30 13.70 2.63 -19.90
N ASP A 31 12.39 2.79 -20.02
CA ASP A 31 11.74 4.04 -20.47
C ASP A 31 11.08 4.84 -19.32
N ASP A 32 11.26 4.40 -18.05
CA ASP A 32 10.84 5.15 -16.87
C ASP A 32 11.90 6.19 -16.46
N SER A 33 12.40 6.93 -17.47
CA SER A 33 13.29 8.08 -17.35
C SER A 33 12.67 9.28 -16.59
N THR A 34 11.51 9.07 -15.95
CA THR A 34 10.80 10.11 -15.17
C THR A 34 11.17 10.10 -13.69
N VAL A 35 11.96 9.12 -13.21
CA VAL A 35 12.28 9.00 -11.78
C VAL A 35 13.31 10.04 -11.33
N ASP A 36 14.12 10.60 -12.24
CA ASP A 36 15.20 11.53 -11.95
C ASP A 36 14.95 12.97 -12.44
N ASP A 37 13.72 13.33 -12.81
CA ASP A 37 13.46 14.74 -13.15
C ASP A 37 13.45 15.60 -11.88
N PRO A 38 14.46 16.47 -11.69
CA PRO A 38 14.55 17.32 -10.50
C PRO A 38 13.30 18.20 -10.30
N THR A 39 12.61 18.54 -11.37
CA THR A 39 11.36 19.30 -11.32
C THR A 39 10.22 18.47 -10.75
N GLN A 40 10.13 17.21 -11.16
CA GLN A 40 9.12 16.28 -10.64
C GLN A 40 9.34 15.98 -9.17
N ILE A 41 10.59 15.75 -8.74
CA ILE A 41 10.93 15.54 -7.33
C ILE A 41 10.50 16.75 -6.50
N LYS A 42 10.86 18.00 -6.89
CA LYS A 42 10.45 19.23 -6.20
C LYS A 42 8.93 19.38 -6.10
N LEU A 43 8.21 19.00 -7.16
CA LEU A 43 6.74 19.04 -7.18
C LEU A 43 6.13 18.02 -6.22
N LEU A 44 6.66 16.80 -6.18
CA LEU A 44 6.18 15.75 -5.27
C LEU A 44 6.51 16.10 -3.81
N ASP A 45 7.67 16.69 -3.52
CA ASP A 45 8.04 17.13 -2.16
C ASP A 45 7.13 18.25 -1.68
N ALA A 46 6.93 19.26 -2.52
CA ALA A 46 6.04 20.38 -2.22
C ALA A 46 4.58 19.90 -2.03
N ALA A 47 4.11 19.01 -2.89
CA ALA A 47 2.77 18.45 -2.78
C ALA A 47 2.60 17.65 -1.48
N ARG A 48 3.58 16.79 -1.12
CA ARG A 48 3.58 16.06 0.15
C ARG A 48 3.50 17.00 1.34
N GLU A 49 4.31 18.06 1.36
CA GLU A 49 4.29 19.06 2.43
C GLU A 49 2.92 19.74 2.57
N VAL A 50 2.34 20.20 1.46
CA VAL A 50 1.03 20.86 1.47
C VAL A 50 -0.07 19.87 1.88
N PHE A 51 -0.06 18.63 1.38
CA PHE A 51 -1.03 17.59 1.76
C PHE A 51 -0.97 17.27 3.25
N CYS A 52 0.23 17.16 3.82
CA CYS A 52 0.40 16.96 5.27
C CYS A 52 -0.13 18.14 6.10
N ARG A 53 0.09 19.37 5.62
CA ARG A 53 -0.27 20.59 6.35
C ARG A 53 -1.77 20.89 6.33
N VAL A 54 -2.40 20.87 5.15
CA VAL A 54 -3.80 21.32 4.98
C VAL A 54 -4.77 20.24 4.52
N GLY A 55 -4.28 19.05 4.15
CA GLY A 55 -5.06 17.96 3.57
C GLY A 55 -5.21 18.08 2.06
N MET A 56 -5.54 16.94 1.42
CA MET A 56 -5.65 16.87 -0.05
C MET A 56 -6.81 17.72 -0.57
N GLN A 57 -7.95 17.74 0.14
CA GLN A 57 -9.13 18.51 -0.27
C GLN A 57 -8.81 20.00 -0.43
N ARG A 58 -8.18 20.60 0.58
CA ARG A 58 -7.92 22.04 0.66
C ARG A 58 -6.69 22.48 -0.10
N THR A 59 -5.87 21.55 -0.60
CA THR A 59 -4.69 21.87 -1.39
C THR A 59 -5.07 22.45 -2.75
N SER A 60 -4.42 23.55 -3.14
CA SER A 60 -4.47 24.10 -4.48
C SER A 60 -3.21 23.76 -5.28
N MET A 61 -3.37 23.55 -6.58
CA MET A 61 -2.24 23.32 -7.50
C MET A 61 -1.31 24.54 -7.56
N GLU A 62 -1.84 25.77 -7.39
CA GLU A 62 -1.09 27.02 -7.33
C GLU A 62 -0.14 27.05 -6.13
N GLU A 63 -0.62 26.62 -4.97
CA GLU A 63 0.17 26.57 -3.74
C GLU A 63 1.34 25.60 -3.89
N VAL A 64 1.08 24.41 -4.47
CA VAL A 64 2.14 23.43 -4.76
C VAL A 64 3.16 23.98 -5.73
N ALA A 65 2.74 24.60 -6.85
CA ALA A 65 3.65 25.19 -7.83
C ALA A 65 4.54 26.29 -7.19
N ARG A 66 3.94 27.16 -6.37
CA ARG A 66 4.65 28.23 -5.65
C ARG A 66 5.67 27.64 -4.68
N LEU A 67 5.30 26.63 -3.91
CA LEU A 67 6.20 25.99 -2.93
C LEU A 67 7.36 25.27 -3.64
N ALA A 68 7.07 24.59 -4.76
CA ALA A 68 8.08 23.92 -5.58
C ALA A 68 9.00 24.88 -6.35
N GLY A 69 8.67 26.18 -6.38
CA GLY A 69 9.42 27.18 -7.15
C GLY A 69 9.29 27.02 -8.66
N VAL A 70 8.15 26.53 -9.16
CA VAL A 70 7.90 26.33 -10.59
C VAL A 70 6.65 27.06 -11.06
N SER A 71 6.52 27.25 -12.39
CA SER A 71 5.30 27.85 -12.95
C SER A 71 4.11 26.87 -12.91
N ARG A 72 2.87 27.41 -12.87
CA ARG A 72 1.64 26.61 -13.01
C ARG A 72 1.66 25.76 -14.29
N VAL A 73 2.13 26.34 -15.40
CA VAL A 73 2.23 25.65 -16.69
C VAL A 73 3.15 24.43 -16.57
N THR A 74 4.27 24.55 -15.86
CA THR A 74 5.20 23.45 -15.61
C THR A 74 4.54 22.35 -14.78
N LEU A 75 3.81 22.71 -13.73
CA LEU A 75 3.07 21.74 -12.90
C LEU A 75 2.02 20.99 -13.72
N TYR A 76 1.14 21.73 -14.45
CA TYR A 76 0.07 21.09 -15.24
C TYR A 76 0.59 20.25 -16.41
N ARG A 77 1.77 20.57 -16.94
CA ARG A 77 2.44 19.72 -17.94
C ARG A 77 2.87 18.37 -17.35
N LYS A 78 3.26 18.33 -16.06
CA LYS A 78 3.69 17.11 -15.36
C LYS A 78 2.52 16.33 -14.76
N PHE A 79 1.54 17.02 -14.20
CA PHE A 79 0.40 16.43 -13.52
C PHE A 79 -0.89 17.10 -14.00
N ALA A 80 -1.69 16.38 -14.79
CA ALA A 80 -2.90 16.90 -15.40
C ALA A 80 -3.97 17.37 -14.38
N SER A 81 -3.92 16.84 -13.15
CA SER A 81 -4.88 17.17 -12.10
C SER A 81 -4.26 17.02 -10.70
N LYS A 82 -4.96 17.55 -9.69
CA LYS A 82 -4.62 17.36 -8.28
C LYS A 82 -4.65 15.87 -7.89
N ASN A 83 -5.60 15.11 -8.44
CA ASN A 83 -5.70 13.67 -8.18
C ASN A 83 -4.49 12.91 -8.75
N ALA A 84 -4.05 13.23 -9.98
CA ALA A 84 -2.85 12.64 -10.57
C ALA A 84 -1.58 12.97 -9.76
N LEU A 85 -1.48 14.19 -9.25
CA LEU A 85 -0.39 14.59 -8.36
C LEU A 85 -0.44 13.84 -7.04
N ALA A 86 -1.63 13.71 -6.44
CA ALA A 86 -1.83 12.99 -5.20
C ALA A 86 -1.49 11.50 -5.33
N GLU A 87 -1.94 10.86 -6.41
CA GLU A 87 -1.59 9.48 -6.73
C GLU A 87 -0.08 9.28 -6.86
N ALA A 88 0.62 10.19 -7.53
CA ALA A 88 2.06 10.12 -7.68
C ALA A 88 2.79 10.29 -6.33
N VAL A 89 2.33 11.18 -5.45
CA VAL A 89 2.89 11.34 -4.09
C VAL A 89 2.66 10.07 -3.28
N ILE A 90 1.44 9.55 -3.23
CA ILE A 90 1.10 8.33 -2.49
C ILE A 90 1.93 7.14 -3.01
N THR A 91 2.02 6.99 -4.33
CA THR A 91 2.81 5.92 -4.96
C THR A 91 4.29 6.01 -4.55
N ARG A 92 4.86 7.22 -4.49
CA ARG A 92 6.25 7.44 -4.06
C ARG A 92 6.46 7.06 -2.59
N GLU A 93 5.53 7.44 -1.70
CA GLU A 93 5.59 7.09 -0.26
C GLU A 93 5.54 5.57 -0.08
N PHE A 94 4.62 4.88 -0.76
CA PHE A 94 4.54 3.43 -0.71
C PHE A 94 5.78 2.74 -1.30
N ARG A 95 6.30 3.22 -2.45
CA ARG A 95 7.51 2.65 -3.05
C ARG A 95 8.68 2.73 -2.08
N HIS A 96 8.89 3.88 -1.46
CA HIS A 96 9.94 4.06 -0.44
C HIS A 96 9.76 3.09 0.73
N TYR A 97 8.54 2.93 1.25
CA TYR A 97 8.22 1.97 2.30
C TYR A 97 8.58 0.53 1.89
N PHE A 98 8.15 0.09 0.71
CA PHE A 98 8.42 -1.28 0.26
C PHE A 98 9.88 -1.55 -0.05
N ASP A 99 10.64 -0.55 -0.48
CA ASP A 99 12.08 -0.69 -0.69
C ASP A 99 12.84 -0.86 0.64
N VAL A 100 12.45 -0.13 1.68
CA VAL A 100 12.97 -0.34 3.04
C VAL A 100 12.55 -1.71 3.54
N PHE A 101 11.27 -2.02 3.46
CA PHE A 101 10.70 -3.29 3.90
C PHE A 101 11.38 -4.50 3.28
N ARG A 102 11.56 -4.54 1.93
CA ARG A 102 12.23 -5.66 1.25
C ARG A 102 13.66 -5.91 1.73
N ARG A 103 14.35 -4.87 2.19
CA ARG A 103 15.69 -5.02 2.75
C ARG A 103 15.66 -5.56 4.16
N GLU A 104 14.77 -5.05 4.99
CA GLU A 104 14.69 -5.39 6.40
C GLU A 104 14.09 -6.78 6.64
N VAL A 105 13.04 -7.17 5.89
CA VAL A 105 12.39 -8.48 6.02
C VAL A 105 13.34 -9.65 5.75
N LYS A 106 14.35 -9.44 4.89
CA LYS A 106 15.35 -10.46 4.59
C LYS A 106 16.28 -10.78 5.77
N ALA A 107 16.36 -9.88 6.75
CA ALA A 107 17.14 -10.10 7.96
C ALA A 107 16.42 -11.03 8.96
N GLU A 108 15.11 -11.20 8.80
CA GLU A 108 14.32 -12.06 9.69
C GLU A 108 14.54 -13.54 9.37
N PRO A 109 14.88 -14.37 10.40
CA PRO A 109 15.40 -15.72 10.18
C PRO A 109 14.35 -16.71 9.66
N THR A 110 13.09 -16.58 10.06
CA THR A 110 12.01 -17.53 9.71
C THR A 110 10.87 -16.86 8.97
N ALA A 111 10.05 -17.65 8.25
CA ALA A 111 8.82 -17.17 7.63
C ALA A 111 7.86 -16.56 8.66
N ALA A 112 7.78 -17.17 9.85
CA ALA A 112 6.99 -16.66 10.97
C ALA A 112 7.47 -15.27 11.42
N ASP A 113 8.80 -15.10 11.57
CA ASP A 113 9.36 -13.80 11.97
C ASP A 113 9.14 -12.74 10.88
N ARG A 114 9.24 -13.12 9.61
CA ARG A 114 8.92 -12.22 8.48
C ARG A 114 7.47 -11.74 8.49
N VAL A 115 6.53 -12.63 8.78
CA VAL A 115 5.11 -12.26 8.91
C VAL A 115 4.88 -11.34 10.11
N VAL A 116 5.50 -11.63 11.26
CA VAL A 116 5.44 -10.75 12.44
C VAL A 116 6.02 -9.37 12.11
N PHE A 117 7.21 -9.34 11.50
CA PHE A 117 7.88 -8.10 11.09
C PHE A 117 6.99 -7.30 10.12
N LEU A 118 6.42 -7.98 9.09
CA LEU A 118 5.52 -7.35 8.14
C LEU A 118 4.33 -6.68 8.83
N PHE A 119 3.67 -7.40 9.73
CA PHE A 119 2.50 -6.89 10.44
C PHE A 119 2.86 -5.67 11.29
N VAL A 120 3.85 -5.78 12.17
CA VAL A 120 4.26 -4.69 13.08
C VAL A 120 4.79 -3.48 12.31
N SER A 121 5.71 -3.70 11.35
CA SER A 121 6.32 -2.60 10.59
C SER A 121 5.31 -1.87 9.70
N SER A 122 4.32 -2.58 9.13
CA SER A 122 3.27 -1.94 8.33
C SER A 122 2.42 -1.01 9.17
N LEU A 123 1.99 -1.43 10.36
CA LEU A 123 1.20 -0.62 11.27
C LEU A 123 1.97 0.61 11.76
N ARG A 124 3.22 0.42 12.17
CA ARG A 124 4.09 1.50 12.63
C ARG A 124 4.37 2.52 11.52
N THR A 125 4.73 2.06 10.32
CA THR A 125 5.08 2.95 9.21
C THR A 125 3.88 3.75 8.72
N VAL A 126 2.72 3.12 8.58
CA VAL A 126 1.49 3.80 8.15
C VAL A 126 1.08 4.85 9.17
N ARG A 127 1.15 4.54 10.47
CA ARG A 127 0.84 5.50 11.53
C ARG A 127 1.87 6.62 11.64
N GLY A 128 3.15 6.29 11.46
CA GLY A 128 4.25 7.25 11.49
C GLY A 128 4.30 8.16 10.25
N ASN A 129 3.60 7.82 9.18
CA ASN A 129 3.52 8.65 7.98
C ASN A 129 2.32 9.62 8.07
N PRO A 130 2.56 10.94 8.29
CA PRO A 130 1.48 11.90 8.52
C PRO A 130 0.53 12.04 7.33
N LEU A 131 1.00 11.80 6.11
CA LEU A 131 0.17 11.83 4.92
C LEU A 131 -0.78 10.63 4.90
N ILE A 132 -0.25 9.41 5.08
CA ILE A 132 -1.04 8.18 5.00
C ILE A 132 -1.98 8.07 6.19
N ALA A 133 -1.51 8.38 7.41
CA ALA A 133 -2.35 8.40 8.60
C ALA A 133 -3.53 9.37 8.44
N ARG A 134 -3.28 10.57 7.88
CA ARG A 134 -4.33 11.54 7.59
C ARG A 134 -5.35 11.01 6.58
N LEU A 135 -4.89 10.41 5.49
CA LEU A 135 -5.77 9.83 4.46
C LEU A 135 -6.65 8.72 5.04
N LEU A 136 -6.10 7.85 5.88
CA LEU A 136 -6.84 6.75 6.48
C LEU A 136 -7.85 7.20 7.54
N VAL A 137 -7.51 8.22 8.34
CA VAL A 137 -8.29 8.60 9.53
C VAL A 137 -9.18 9.83 9.27
N THR A 138 -8.66 10.85 8.58
CA THR A 138 -9.32 12.15 8.45
C THR A 138 -10.02 12.34 7.11
N GLU A 139 -9.52 11.72 6.07
CA GLU A 139 -10.04 11.84 4.69
C GLU A 139 -10.27 10.46 4.05
N PRO A 140 -10.91 9.50 4.75
CA PRO A 140 -11.07 8.14 4.22
C PRO A 140 -11.83 8.10 2.90
N GLU A 141 -12.74 9.06 2.67
CA GLU A 141 -13.45 9.21 1.40
C GLU A 141 -12.51 9.52 0.22
N GLN A 142 -11.32 10.06 0.46
CA GLN A 142 -10.32 10.28 -0.59
C GLN A 142 -9.65 8.96 -1.03
N LEU A 143 -9.51 8.02 -0.09
CA LEU A 143 -9.00 6.67 -0.37
C LEU A 143 -10.13 5.70 -0.74
N ILE A 144 -11.31 5.88 -0.13
CA ILE A 144 -12.47 4.97 -0.18
C ILE A 144 -13.57 5.53 -1.08
N GLY A 145 -13.52 6.81 -1.44
CA GLY A 145 -14.53 7.52 -2.25
C GLY A 145 -14.82 6.92 -3.63
N ALA A 146 -13.99 5.94 -4.02
CA ALA A 146 -14.40 4.85 -4.88
C ALA A 146 -14.04 3.56 -4.12
N ALA A 147 -14.99 2.73 -3.77
CA ALA A 147 -14.77 1.38 -3.22
C ALA A 147 -13.71 0.61 -4.03
N ASP A 148 -13.63 0.90 -5.32
CA ASP A 148 -12.62 0.44 -6.24
C ASP A 148 -11.18 0.86 -5.91
N VAL A 149 -10.94 2.03 -5.33
CA VAL A 149 -9.56 2.48 -5.00
C VAL A 149 -9.05 1.73 -3.77
N ALA A 150 -9.88 1.59 -2.73
CA ALA A 150 -9.54 0.81 -1.55
C ALA A 150 -9.35 -0.67 -1.90
N ALA A 151 -10.22 -1.24 -2.73
CA ALA A 151 -10.10 -2.61 -3.20
C ALA A 151 -8.81 -2.83 -4.00
N ARG A 152 -8.46 -1.91 -4.91
CA ARG A 152 -7.20 -1.97 -5.68
C ARG A 152 -5.98 -1.83 -4.78
N MET A 153 -6.03 -0.98 -3.75
CA MET A 153 -4.94 -0.83 -2.79
C MET A 153 -4.75 -2.13 -2.00
N VAL A 154 -5.82 -2.70 -1.45
CA VAL A 154 -5.77 -4.00 -0.75
C VAL A 154 -5.23 -5.08 -1.69
N ALA A 155 -5.76 -5.19 -2.90
CA ALA A 155 -5.31 -6.17 -3.89
C ALA A 155 -3.82 -6.03 -4.24
N SER A 156 -3.32 -4.79 -4.36
CA SER A 156 -1.90 -4.54 -4.66
C SER A 156 -0.99 -4.97 -3.52
N VAL A 157 -1.35 -4.64 -2.27
CA VAL A 157 -0.57 -5.05 -1.09
C VAL A 157 -0.67 -6.56 -0.89
N ALA A 158 -1.86 -7.14 -1.04
CA ALA A 158 -2.07 -8.58 -0.94
C ALA A 158 -1.29 -9.35 -2.02
N GLY A 159 -1.25 -8.86 -3.26
CA GLY A 159 -0.42 -9.45 -4.32
C GLY A 159 1.05 -9.50 -3.95
N PHE A 160 1.59 -8.42 -3.39
CA PHE A 160 2.98 -8.42 -2.90
C PHE A 160 3.19 -9.45 -1.77
N VAL A 161 2.30 -9.53 -0.79
CA VAL A 161 2.39 -10.51 0.31
C VAL A 161 2.26 -11.94 -0.24
N ALA A 162 1.33 -12.18 -1.17
CA ALA A 162 1.15 -13.48 -1.82
C ALA A 162 2.42 -13.96 -2.54
N ASP A 163 3.11 -13.05 -3.25
CA ASP A 163 4.38 -13.37 -3.90
C ASP A 163 5.46 -13.77 -2.89
N GLN A 164 5.52 -13.10 -1.73
CA GLN A 164 6.43 -13.50 -0.65
C GLN A 164 6.05 -14.88 -0.07
N LEU A 165 4.75 -15.14 0.14
CA LEU A 165 4.28 -16.46 0.60
C LEU A 165 4.65 -17.57 -0.39
N ARG A 166 4.52 -17.34 -1.70
CA ARG A 166 4.92 -18.31 -2.74
C ARG A 166 6.42 -18.59 -2.73
N ILE A 167 7.25 -17.57 -2.48
CA ILE A 167 8.70 -17.74 -2.32
C ILE A 167 8.98 -18.64 -1.11
N GLU A 168 8.30 -18.42 0.01
CA GLU A 168 8.45 -19.23 1.23
C GLU A 168 7.89 -20.65 1.05
N GLN A 169 6.81 -20.84 0.28
CA GLN A 169 6.31 -22.16 -0.10
C GLN A 169 7.33 -22.94 -0.94
N ALA A 170 7.95 -22.28 -1.93
CA ALA A 170 8.99 -22.89 -2.75
C ALA A 170 10.22 -23.27 -1.93
N ALA A 171 10.50 -22.57 -0.82
CA ALA A 171 11.56 -22.87 0.12
C ALA A 171 11.16 -23.93 1.18
N GLY A 172 9.89 -24.36 1.23
CA GLY A 172 9.39 -25.33 2.19
C GLY A 172 9.12 -24.77 3.59
N HIS A 173 9.06 -23.44 3.73
CA HIS A 173 8.82 -22.76 5.01
C HIS A 173 7.34 -22.42 5.25
N VAL A 174 6.53 -22.50 4.23
CA VAL A 174 5.06 -22.36 4.26
C VAL A 174 4.46 -23.60 3.63
N ALA A 175 3.36 -24.11 4.18
CA ALA A 175 2.73 -25.32 3.69
C ALA A 175 2.25 -25.14 2.22
N ALA A 176 2.45 -26.17 1.40
CA ALA A 176 2.20 -26.10 -0.04
C ALA A 176 0.72 -25.98 -0.39
N ASP A 177 -0.17 -26.38 0.49
CA ASP A 177 -1.64 -26.33 0.36
C ASP A 177 -2.26 -25.04 0.90
N VAL A 178 -1.45 -24.12 1.45
CA VAL A 178 -1.90 -22.78 1.80
C VAL A 178 -2.18 -21.99 0.53
N ASP A 179 -3.40 -21.49 0.37
CA ASP A 179 -3.73 -20.55 -0.70
C ASP A 179 -3.09 -19.19 -0.42
N ALA A 180 -1.99 -18.90 -1.14
CA ALA A 180 -1.19 -17.70 -0.91
C ALA A 180 -1.99 -16.42 -1.17
N ASP A 181 -2.90 -16.39 -2.15
CA ASP A 181 -3.68 -15.19 -2.48
C ASP A 181 -4.72 -14.88 -1.41
N VAL A 182 -5.49 -15.91 -1.01
CA VAL A 182 -6.51 -15.74 0.04
C VAL A 182 -5.87 -15.42 1.38
N THR A 183 -4.77 -16.11 1.74
CA THR A 183 -4.06 -15.89 2.99
C THR A 183 -3.49 -14.47 3.05
N ALA A 184 -2.85 -14.00 1.98
CA ALA A 184 -2.33 -12.65 1.89
C ALA A 184 -3.45 -11.60 2.00
N GLU A 185 -4.58 -11.79 1.32
CA GLU A 185 -5.71 -10.87 1.42
C GLU A 185 -6.24 -10.78 2.85
N VAL A 186 -6.41 -11.92 3.55
CA VAL A 186 -6.86 -11.95 4.94
C VAL A 186 -5.87 -11.22 5.85
N MET A 187 -4.55 -11.47 5.72
CA MET A 187 -3.52 -10.79 6.48
C MET A 187 -3.57 -9.28 6.29
N VAL A 188 -3.71 -8.80 5.05
CA VAL A 188 -3.80 -7.37 4.74
C VAL A 188 -5.07 -6.76 5.32
N ARG A 189 -6.22 -7.45 5.24
CA ARG A 189 -7.48 -6.98 5.83
C ARG A 189 -7.40 -6.87 7.34
N ILE A 190 -6.75 -7.81 8.04
CA ILE A 190 -6.51 -7.71 9.48
C ILE A 190 -5.67 -6.47 9.78
N SER A 191 -4.57 -6.25 9.06
CA SER A 191 -3.71 -5.07 9.23
C SER A 191 -4.49 -3.77 9.00
N MET A 192 -5.30 -3.71 7.94
CA MET A 192 -6.15 -2.55 7.64
C MET A 192 -7.17 -2.28 8.74
N SER A 193 -7.76 -3.32 9.34
CA SER A 193 -8.67 -3.15 10.48
C SER A 193 -8.01 -2.42 11.64
N PHE A 194 -6.78 -2.82 12.01
CA PHE A 194 -6.02 -2.14 13.07
C PHE A 194 -5.59 -0.72 12.70
N LEU A 195 -5.46 -0.40 11.41
CA LEU A 195 -5.11 0.94 10.94
C LEU A 195 -6.30 1.90 10.92
N THR A 196 -7.50 1.39 10.67
CA THR A 196 -8.70 2.21 10.42
C THR A 196 -9.66 2.26 11.60
N ILE A 197 -9.63 1.25 12.48
CA ILE A 197 -10.53 1.14 13.62
C ILE A 197 -9.69 1.08 14.90
N PRO A 198 -9.82 2.07 15.83
CA PRO A 198 -9.11 2.02 17.10
C PRO A 198 -9.47 0.78 17.92
N SER A 199 -8.48 0.10 18.47
CA SER A 199 -8.70 -1.01 19.39
C SER A 199 -8.89 -0.51 20.82
N LEU A 200 -9.84 -1.11 21.55
CA LEU A 200 -10.08 -0.84 22.97
C LEU A 200 -9.34 -1.83 23.89
N VAL A 201 -8.74 -2.87 23.33
CA VAL A 201 -8.11 -3.95 24.11
C VAL A 201 -6.64 -4.17 23.75
N VAL A 202 -6.18 -3.62 22.64
CA VAL A 202 -4.81 -3.73 22.15
C VAL A 202 -4.20 -2.34 22.08
N ASP A 203 -3.08 -2.15 22.76
CA ASP A 203 -2.26 -0.97 22.53
C ASP A 203 -1.51 -1.15 21.22
N THR A 204 -1.96 -0.43 20.21
CA THR A 204 -1.40 -0.53 18.86
C THR A 204 -0.13 0.30 18.67
N ASP A 205 0.33 1.03 19.70
CA ASP A 205 1.63 1.69 19.74
C ASP A 205 2.68 0.82 20.45
N ASP A 206 2.25 -0.31 21.04
CA ASP A 206 3.14 -1.33 21.64
C ASP A 206 3.47 -2.41 20.60
N ASP A 207 4.67 -2.34 20.01
CA ASP A 207 5.19 -3.32 19.07
C ASP A 207 5.21 -4.76 19.64
N GLY A 208 5.39 -4.92 20.95
CA GLY A 208 5.39 -6.22 21.62
C GLY A 208 3.98 -6.87 21.62
N GLN A 209 2.94 -6.08 21.90
CA GLN A 209 1.55 -6.56 21.80
C GLN A 209 1.19 -6.90 20.36
N LEU A 210 1.57 -6.07 19.40
CA LEU A 210 1.34 -6.33 17.98
C LEU A 210 2.06 -7.61 17.52
N ALA A 211 3.32 -7.81 17.94
CA ALA A 211 4.07 -9.03 17.63
C ALA A 211 3.43 -10.28 18.25
N ALA A 212 2.92 -10.19 19.48
CA ALA A 212 2.21 -11.29 20.13
C ALA A 212 0.91 -11.66 19.39
N ILE A 213 0.17 -10.66 18.91
CA ILE A 213 -1.04 -10.86 18.08
C ILE A 213 -0.65 -11.54 16.77
N ALA A 214 0.36 -11.04 16.07
CA ALA A 214 0.80 -11.64 14.81
C ALA A 214 1.21 -13.10 15.01
N ARG A 215 1.99 -13.40 16.03
CA ARG A 215 2.41 -14.79 16.34
C ARG A 215 1.21 -15.69 16.68
N ARG A 216 0.23 -15.18 17.39
CA ARG A 216 -0.91 -15.98 17.85
C ARG A 216 -1.97 -16.22 16.78
N TYR A 217 -2.23 -15.23 15.92
CA TYR A 217 -3.41 -15.23 15.04
C TYR A 217 -3.08 -15.16 13.55
N ILE A 218 -1.91 -14.66 13.17
CA ILE A 218 -1.53 -14.51 11.75
C ILE A 218 -0.55 -15.61 11.34
N VAL A 219 0.51 -15.85 12.12
CA VAL A 219 1.50 -16.90 11.82
C VAL A 219 0.87 -18.29 11.60
N PRO A 220 -0.14 -18.75 12.37
CA PRO A 220 -0.77 -20.03 12.13
C PRO A 220 -1.47 -20.19 10.76
N MET A 221 -1.65 -19.10 10.01
CA MET A 221 -2.16 -19.16 8.63
C MET A 221 -1.13 -19.69 7.63
N LEU A 222 0.14 -19.84 8.04
CA LEU A 222 1.22 -20.41 7.22
C LEU A 222 1.22 -21.94 7.22
N ASP A 223 0.51 -22.55 8.18
CA ASP A 223 0.46 -23.97 8.35
C ASP A 223 -0.80 -24.57 7.71
N ALA A 224 -0.65 -25.73 7.10
CA ALA A 224 -1.78 -26.52 6.64
C ALA A 224 -2.64 -26.96 7.84
N ARG A 225 -3.96 -26.99 7.66
CA ARG A 225 -4.90 -27.58 8.60
C ARG A 225 -5.49 -28.86 8.06
#